data_7915b460223bff4fdf92182e521967c2
#
_entry.id   7915b460223bff4fdf92182e521967c2
#
_cell.length_a   1.000
_cell.length_b   1.000
_cell.length_c   1.000
_cell.angle_alpha   90.00
_cell.angle_beta   90.00
_cell.angle_gamma   90.00
#
_symmetry.space_group_name_H-M   'P 1'
#
loop_
_entity.id
_entity.type
_entity.pdbx_description
1 polymer ?
#
loop_
_entity_poly.entity_id
_entity_poly.type
_entity_poly.pdbx_seq_one_letter_code
_entity_poly.pdbx_strand_id
1 'polypeptide(L)'
;FDPPAPLRYAFASDTMYTPDTATYIQGVDLLYHESTFCEDKAKRAQETMHSTAKEAAIVAKEAGATHLLLGHFSARYRDFEQFKEEALEWFDSVWLAKELHSYRLSSKGLKVESLKTSPSDEK
;
A
#
# COMPACT_ATOMS: atom_id res chain seq x y z
N PHE A 1 6.11 -14.76 31.26
CA PHE A 1 5.29 -14.07 30.26
C PHE A 1 6.18 -13.22 29.37
N ASP A 2 6.16 -13.53 28.10
CA ASP A 2 6.88 -12.74 27.10
C ASP A 2 5.93 -11.77 26.44
N PRO A 3 6.29 -10.48 26.37
CA PRO A 3 5.46 -9.53 25.65
C PRO A 3 5.41 -9.86 24.15
N PRO A 4 4.31 -9.55 23.45
CA PRO A 4 4.24 -9.78 22.03
C PRO A 4 5.31 -8.96 21.29
N ALA A 5 5.78 -9.50 20.17
CA ALA A 5 6.74 -8.78 19.35
C ALA A 5 6.14 -7.46 18.88
N PRO A 6 6.92 -6.39 18.82
CA PRO A 6 6.40 -5.11 18.31
C PRO A 6 6.03 -5.21 16.85
N LEU A 7 4.96 -4.52 16.47
CA LEU A 7 4.54 -4.41 15.09
C LEU A 7 5.47 -3.44 14.34
N ARG A 8 5.75 -3.76 13.10
CA ARG A 8 6.70 -3.01 12.28
C ARG A 8 6.02 -2.44 11.05
N TYR A 9 6.33 -1.19 10.76
CA TYR A 9 5.78 -0.49 9.61
C TYR A 9 6.91 -0.01 8.72
N ALA A 10 6.63 0.11 7.42
CA ALA A 10 7.54 0.75 6.49
C ALA A 10 6.73 1.62 5.54
N PHE A 11 7.32 2.75 5.15
CA PHE A 11 6.73 3.67 4.19
C PHE A 11 7.69 3.86 3.03
N ALA A 12 7.21 3.54 1.82
CA ALA A 12 7.94 3.78 0.59
C ALA A 12 7.08 4.71 -0.26
N SER A 13 7.17 6.00 0.02
CA SER A 13 6.38 7.00 -0.68
C SER A 13 7.25 7.81 -1.63
N ASP A 14 6.64 8.26 -2.73
CA ASP A 14 7.28 9.09 -3.73
C ASP A 14 8.56 8.44 -4.27
N THR A 15 8.46 7.18 -4.64
CA THR A 15 9.61 6.39 -5.06
C THR A 15 9.30 5.51 -6.26
N MET A 16 10.30 5.39 -7.14
CA MET A 16 10.22 4.40 -8.19
C MET A 16 10.60 3.03 -7.65
N TYR A 17 10.22 1.99 -8.37
CA TYR A 17 10.53 0.63 -7.97
C TYR A 17 12.05 0.41 -7.92
N THR A 18 12.51 -0.13 -6.80
CA THR A 18 13.89 -0.61 -6.65
C THR A 18 13.87 -1.92 -5.86
N PRO A 19 14.61 -2.95 -6.34
CA PRO A 19 14.67 -4.21 -5.60
C PRO A 19 15.26 -4.06 -4.20
N ASP A 20 16.10 -3.06 -3.98
CA ASP A 20 16.76 -2.85 -2.69
C ASP A 20 15.78 -2.49 -1.58
N THR A 21 14.64 -1.89 -1.92
CA THR A 21 13.62 -1.53 -0.92
C THR A 21 13.23 -2.75 -0.09
N ALA A 22 12.94 -3.87 -0.74
CA ALA A 22 12.53 -5.08 -0.04
C ALA A 22 13.60 -5.59 0.92
N THR A 23 14.86 -5.40 0.59
CA THR A 23 15.97 -5.83 1.44
C THR A 23 15.99 -5.09 2.77
N TYR A 24 15.73 -3.77 2.74
CA TYR A 24 15.76 -2.96 3.94
C TYR A 24 14.56 -3.14 4.85
N ILE A 25 13.44 -3.63 4.32
CA ILE A 25 12.19 -3.71 5.08
C ILE A 25 11.70 -5.14 5.30
N GLN A 26 12.63 -6.10 5.36
CA GLN A 26 12.27 -7.51 5.51
C GLN A 26 11.42 -7.75 6.76
N GLY A 27 10.31 -8.47 6.57
CA GLY A 27 9.47 -8.93 7.65
C GLY A 27 8.56 -7.88 8.28
N VAL A 28 8.34 -6.73 7.61
CA VAL A 28 7.42 -5.73 8.15
C VAL A 28 5.99 -6.24 8.17
N ASP A 29 5.22 -5.78 9.15
CA ASP A 29 3.82 -6.17 9.26
C ASP A 29 2.94 -5.39 8.31
N LEU A 30 3.25 -4.11 8.10
CA LEU A 30 2.52 -3.26 7.16
C LEU A 30 3.51 -2.47 6.33
N LEU A 31 3.38 -2.61 5.01
CA LEU A 31 4.11 -1.78 4.07
C LEU A 31 3.13 -0.81 3.42
N TYR A 32 3.35 0.49 3.60
CA TYR A 32 2.72 1.51 2.76
C TYR A 32 3.65 1.74 1.58
N HIS A 33 3.14 1.60 0.37
CA HIS A 33 3.95 1.84 -0.83
C HIS A 33 3.15 2.69 -1.80
N GLU A 34 3.82 3.67 -2.40
CA GLU A 34 3.16 4.47 -3.41
C GLU A 34 2.83 3.61 -4.62
N SER A 35 1.73 3.95 -5.28
CA SER A 35 1.28 3.31 -6.51
C SER A 35 0.58 4.36 -7.35
N THR A 36 1.38 5.26 -7.90
CA THR A 36 0.84 6.40 -8.65
C THR A 36 0.14 5.93 -9.92
N PHE A 37 0.62 4.85 -10.53
CA PHE A 37 0.09 4.32 -11.78
C PHE A 37 -0.19 2.83 -11.70
N CYS A 38 -1.01 2.34 -12.64
CA CYS A 38 -1.09 0.92 -12.93
C CYS A 38 -0.13 0.59 -14.08
N GLU A 39 0.03 -0.70 -14.38
CA GLU A 39 0.98 -1.15 -15.40
C GLU A 39 0.68 -0.61 -16.81
N ASP A 40 -0.56 -0.23 -17.07
CA ASP A 40 -0.92 0.41 -18.34
C ASP A 40 -0.11 1.69 -18.59
N LYS A 41 0.47 2.27 -17.53
CA LYS A 41 1.30 3.47 -17.60
C LYS A 41 2.68 3.25 -16.96
N ALA A 42 3.20 2.03 -17.10
CA ALA A 42 4.50 1.67 -16.50
C ALA A 42 5.64 2.58 -16.98
N LYS A 43 5.63 2.94 -18.25
CA LYS A 43 6.65 3.83 -18.80
C LYS A 43 6.58 5.21 -18.17
N ARG A 44 5.35 5.73 -17.99
CA ARG A 44 5.15 7.02 -17.34
C ARG A 44 5.61 6.99 -15.90
N ALA A 45 5.34 5.90 -15.20
CA ALA A 45 5.80 5.73 -13.83
C ALA A 45 7.33 5.82 -13.75
N GLN A 46 8.02 5.11 -14.64
CA GLN A 46 9.47 5.14 -14.69
C GLN A 46 10.01 6.55 -14.99
N GLU A 47 9.43 7.22 -15.98
CA GLU A 47 9.86 8.56 -16.36
C GLU A 47 9.68 9.58 -15.24
N THR A 48 8.66 9.43 -14.42
CA THR A 48 8.36 10.36 -13.33
C THR A 48 8.88 9.88 -11.98
N MET A 49 9.62 8.78 -11.95
CA MET A 49 10.18 8.20 -10.73
C MET A 49 9.13 7.78 -9.73
N HIS A 50 8.07 7.16 -10.22
CA HIS A 50 6.98 6.62 -9.42
C HIS A 50 6.85 5.13 -9.67
N SER A 51 6.07 4.46 -8.82
CA SER A 51 5.84 3.03 -8.91
C SER A 51 4.44 2.72 -9.40
N THR A 52 4.28 1.52 -9.96
CA THR A 52 2.95 0.98 -10.30
C THR A 52 2.45 0.12 -9.15
N ALA A 53 1.15 -0.19 -9.18
CA ALA A 53 0.55 -1.09 -8.19
C ALA A 53 1.22 -2.47 -8.22
N LYS A 54 1.53 -2.97 -9.42
CA LYS A 54 2.26 -4.23 -9.57
C LYS A 54 3.62 -4.19 -8.90
N GLU A 55 4.37 -3.11 -9.10
CA GLU A 55 5.69 -2.96 -8.51
C GLU A 55 5.62 -2.89 -6.98
N ALA A 56 4.63 -2.19 -6.43
CA ALA A 56 4.42 -2.14 -5.00
C ALA A 56 4.13 -3.53 -4.43
N ALA A 57 3.32 -4.30 -5.13
CA ALA A 57 2.98 -5.66 -4.71
C ALA A 57 4.19 -6.58 -4.75
N ILE A 58 5.05 -6.42 -5.76
CA ILE A 58 6.30 -7.21 -5.85
C ILE A 58 7.21 -6.89 -4.66
N VAL A 59 7.34 -5.61 -4.31
CA VAL A 59 8.14 -5.21 -3.15
C VAL A 59 7.59 -5.84 -1.87
N ALA A 60 6.27 -5.80 -1.69
CA ALA A 60 5.64 -6.39 -0.51
C ALA A 60 5.91 -7.91 -0.43
N LYS A 61 5.81 -8.57 -1.56
CA LYS A 61 6.06 -10.02 -1.63
C LYS A 61 7.51 -10.35 -1.31
N GLU A 62 8.45 -9.64 -1.92
CA GLU A 62 9.87 -9.87 -1.68
C GLU A 62 10.29 -9.50 -0.26
N ALA A 63 9.65 -8.51 0.33
CA ALA A 63 9.93 -8.11 1.70
C ALA A 63 9.31 -9.06 2.73
N GLY A 64 8.39 -9.92 2.30
CA GLY A 64 7.66 -10.78 3.24
C GLY A 64 6.74 -9.97 4.15
N ALA A 65 6.18 -8.87 3.64
CA ALA A 65 5.24 -8.06 4.40
C ALA A 65 3.96 -8.84 4.66
N THR A 66 3.28 -8.51 5.76
CA THR A 66 1.99 -9.15 6.05
C THR A 66 0.87 -8.46 5.31
N HIS A 67 0.90 -7.13 5.27
CA HIS A 67 -0.13 -6.33 4.59
C HIS A 67 0.52 -5.25 3.72
N LEU A 68 -0.13 -4.95 2.60
CA LEU A 68 0.27 -3.86 1.70
C LEU A 68 -0.83 -2.82 1.64
N LEU A 69 -0.47 -1.57 1.91
CA LEU A 69 -1.38 -0.44 1.81
C LEU A 69 -0.89 0.43 0.65
N LEU A 70 -1.69 0.51 -0.42
CA LEU A 70 -1.38 1.32 -1.59
C LEU A 70 -1.89 2.74 -1.43
N GLY A 71 -1.09 3.71 -1.86
CA GLY A 71 -1.50 5.09 -1.80
C GLY A 71 -0.85 5.94 -2.88
N HIS A 72 -1.08 7.24 -2.83
CA HIS A 72 -0.51 8.20 -3.77
C HIS A 72 -0.94 7.93 -5.22
N PHE A 73 -2.26 7.78 -5.43
CA PHE A 73 -2.80 7.48 -6.76
C PHE A 73 -2.83 8.72 -7.66
N SER A 74 -2.52 8.52 -8.94
CA SER A 74 -2.65 9.59 -9.92
C SER A 74 -4.11 10.00 -10.07
N ALA A 75 -4.36 11.30 -10.14
CA ALA A 75 -5.71 11.84 -10.35
C ALA A 75 -6.27 11.48 -11.73
N ARG A 76 -5.47 10.92 -12.61
CA ARG A 76 -5.91 10.48 -13.94
C ARG A 76 -6.81 9.25 -13.89
N TYR A 77 -6.73 8.48 -12.80
CA TYR A 77 -7.56 7.30 -12.63
C TYR A 77 -8.86 7.68 -11.91
N ARG A 78 -9.97 7.17 -12.40
CA ARG A 78 -11.27 7.42 -11.79
C ARG A 78 -11.65 6.36 -10.78
N ASP A 79 -11.23 5.13 -11.04
CA ASP A 79 -11.54 3.99 -10.18
C ASP A 79 -10.24 3.44 -9.62
N PHE A 80 -10.07 3.56 -8.32
CA PHE A 80 -8.86 3.09 -7.65
C PHE A 80 -8.88 1.59 -7.36
N GLU A 81 -10.01 0.93 -7.57
CA GLU A 81 -10.08 -0.52 -7.38
C GLU A 81 -9.17 -1.27 -8.36
N GLN A 82 -8.89 -0.70 -9.53
CA GLN A 82 -7.99 -1.34 -10.47
C GLN A 82 -6.57 -1.46 -9.93
N PHE A 83 -6.16 -0.55 -9.04
CA PHE A 83 -4.86 -0.66 -8.36
C PHE A 83 -4.83 -1.90 -7.48
N LYS A 84 -5.89 -2.13 -6.73
CA LYS A 84 -6.01 -3.29 -5.86
C LYS A 84 -6.04 -4.58 -6.67
N GLU A 85 -6.82 -4.62 -7.73
CA GLU A 85 -6.93 -5.78 -8.59
C GLU A 85 -5.58 -6.15 -9.21
N GLU A 86 -4.83 -5.17 -9.68
CA GLU A 86 -3.50 -5.40 -10.23
C GLU A 86 -2.54 -5.96 -9.19
N ALA A 87 -2.52 -5.36 -8.00
CA ALA A 87 -1.64 -5.78 -6.93
C ALA A 87 -1.97 -7.18 -6.42
N LEU A 88 -3.26 -7.54 -6.37
CA LEU A 88 -3.69 -8.85 -5.89
C LEU A 88 -3.19 -10.01 -6.75
N GLU A 89 -2.76 -9.76 -7.97
CA GLU A 89 -2.14 -10.79 -8.80
C GLU A 89 -0.77 -11.21 -8.26
N TRP A 90 -0.16 -10.38 -7.42
CA TRP A 90 1.19 -10.59 -6.93
C TRP A 90 1.29 -10.69 -5.41
N PHE A 91 0.31 -10.18 -4.68
CA PHE A 91 0.33 -10.15 -3.23
C PHE A 91 -1.09 -10.30 -2.68
N ASP A 92 -1.24 -11.04 -1.57
CA ASP A 92 -2.54 -11.48 -1.07
C ASP A 92 -3.33 -10.45 -0.27
N SER A 93 -2.67 -9.61 0.50
CA SER A 93 -3.33 -8.69 1.43
C SER A 93 -3.11 -7.26 1.01
N VAL A 94 -4.00 -6.74 0.18
CA VAL A 94 -3.88 -5.42 -0.42
C VAL A 94 -5.02 -4.52 0.04
N TRP A 95 -4.66 -3.33 0.48
CA TRP A 95 -5.59 -2.32 0.96
C TRP A 95 -5.32 -1.01 0.22
N LEU A 96 -6.36 -0.18 0.05
CA LEU A 96 -6.21 1.13 -0.58
C LEU A 96 -6.30 2.22 0.48
N ALA A 97 -5.33 3.12 0.50
CA ALA A 97 -5.34 4.26 1.40
C ALA A 97 -6.33 5.29 0.87
N LYS A 98 -7.39 5.55 1.61
CA LYS A 98 -8.45 6.48 1.24
C LYS A 98 -8.49 7.63 2.23
N GLU A 99 -8.90 8.80 1.75
CA GLU A 99 -9.11 9.94 2.63
C GLU A 99 -10.15 9.63 3.70
N LEU A 100 -9.99 10.24 4.86
CA LEU A 100 -10.89 10.09 5.99
C LEU A 100 -11.07 8.65 6.47
N HIS A 101 -10.04 7.83 6.25
CA HIS A 101 -9.97 6.48 6.80
C HIS A 101 -8.73 6.36 7.67
N SER A 102 -8.85 5.65 8.75
CA SER A 102 -7.72 5.23 9.56
C SER A 102 -7.52 3.74 9.41
N TYR A 103 -6.27 3.31 9.57
CA TYR A 103 -5.89 1.92 9.42
C TYR A 103 -5.22 1.47 10.70
N ARG A 104 -5.82 0.49 11.36
CA ARG A 104 -5.31 -0.02 12.63
C ARG A 104 -4.71 -1.40 12.43
N LEU A 105 -3.42 -1.50 12.66
CA LEU A 105 -2.71 -2.77 12.60
C LEU A 105 -2.61 -3.34 14.01
N SER A 106 -2.91 -4.63 14.15
CA SER A 106 -2.76 -5.34 15.42
C SER A 106 -2.29 -6.75 15.13
N SER A 107 -2.01 -7.51 16.19
CA SER A 107 -1.66 -8.91 16.04
C SER A 107 -2.77 -9.73 15.41
N LYS A 108 -3.98 -9.18 15.37
CA LYS A 108 -5.15 -9.84 14.77
C LYS A 108 -5.40 -9.44 13.31
N GLY A 109 -4.59 -8.52 12.77
CA GLY A 109 -4.69 -8.10 11.38
C GLY A 109 -4.87 -6.60 11.22
N LEU A 110 -5.20 -6.21 10.00
CA LEU A 110 -5.41 -4.81 9.64
C LEU A 110 -6.89 -4.48 9.65
N LYS A 111 -7.25 -3.38 10.29
CA LYS A 111 -8.62 -2.91 10.36
C LYS A 111 -8.73 -1.50 9.80
N VAL A 112 -9.75 -1.28 8.98
CA VAL A 112 -9.99 0.03 8.35
C VAL A 112 -11.17 0.68 9.05
N GLU A 113 -11.02 1.94 9.44
CA GLU A 113 -12.08 2.72 10.07
C GLU A 113 -12.27 4.03 9.33
N SER A 114 -13.54 4.41 9.11
CA SER A 114 -13.85 5.72 8.55
C SER A 114 -13.72 6.78 9.63
N LEU A 115 -13.14 7.93 9.27
CA LEU A 115 -13.00 9.07 10.17
C LEU A 115 -14.22 9.99 10.14
N LYS A 116 -15.26 9.65 9.39
CA LYS A 116 -16.48 10.41 9.35
C LYS A 116 -17.21 10.27 10.69
N THR A 117 -17.54 11.38 11.30
CA THR A 117 -18.11 11.39 12.64
C THR A 117 -19.57 11.81 12.70
N SER A 118 -20.13 12.33 11.61
CA SER A 118 -21.52 12.76 11.58
C SER A 118 -22.15 12.49 10.23
N PRO A 119 -23.49 12.36 10.16
CA PRO A 119 -24.17 12.13 8.89
C PRO A 119 -23.94 13.22 7.85
N SER A 120 -23.66 14.45 8.28
CA SER A 120 -23.38 15.54 7.34
C SER A 120 -22.08 15.34 6.58
N ASP A 121 -21.15 14.59 7.13
CA ASP A 121 -19.87 14.32 6.50
C ASP A 121 -19.99 13.29 5.36
N GLU A 122 -21.12 12.64 5.25
CA GLU A 122 -21.35 11.59 4.26
C GLU A 122 -21.93 12.10 2.95
N LYS A 123 -22.20 13.38 2.86
CA LYS A 123 -22.81 13.98 1.67
C LYS A 123 -21.82 14.33 0.59
#